data_e2db3fa2b7685b9a1c45740d2ba7f489
#
_entry.id   e2db3fa2b7685b9a1c45740d2ba7f489
#
_cell.length_a   1.000
_cell.length_b   1.000
_cell.length_c   1.000
_cell.angle_alpha   90.00
_cell.angle_beta   90.00
_cell.angle_gamma   90.00
#
_symmetry.space_group_name_H-M   'P 1'
#
loop_
_entity.id
_entity.type
_entity.pdbx_description
1 polymer ?
#
loop_
_entity_poly.entity_id
_entity_poly.type
_entity_poly.pdbx_seq_one_letter_code
_entity_poly.pdbx_strand_id
1 'polypeptide(L)' 'MAIYICDFCDGMKDDDYNPPEELANYDLVCEDCNVNYFNEKGEENESD' A
#
# COMPACT_ATOMS: atom_id res chain seq x y z
N MET A 1 -15.01 0.43 -11.44
CA MET A 1 -14.42 1.04 -10.24
C MET A 1 -14.94 0.35 -9.00
N ALA A 2 -14.07 0.11 -8.08
CA ALA A 2 -14.43 -0.59 -6.87
C ALA A 2 -13.74 0.07 -5.69
N ILE A 3 -14.41 0.03 -4.56
CA ILE A 3 -13.85 0.62 -3.34
C ILE A 3 -13.45 -0.51 -2.43
N TYR A 4 -12.27 -0.39 -1.86
CA TYR A 4 -11.80 -1.37 -0.89
C TYR A 4 -11.28 -0.64 0.35
N ILE A 5 -11.14 -1.35 1.43
CA ILE A 5 -10.61 -0.78 2.67
C ILE A 5 -9.17 -1.23 2.81
N CYS A 6 -8.28 -0.26 2.93
CA CYS A 6 -6.88 -0.56 3.15
C CYS A 6 -6.69 -1.17 4.53
N ASP A 7 -6.05 -2.32 4.58
CA ASP A 7 -5.82 -2.99 5.86
C ASP A 7 -4.74 -2.30 6.68
N PHE A 8 -3.97 -1.48 6.04
CA PHE A 8 -2.85 -0.83 6.71
C PHE A 8 -3.28 0.46 7.38
N CYS A 9 -3.90 1.35 6.63
CA CYS A 9 -4.31 2.65 7.16
C CYS A 9 -5.80 2.71 7.43
N ASP A 10 -6.52 1.67 7.07
CA ASP A 10 -7.94 1.58 7.37
C ASP A 10 -8.74 2.65 6.68
N GLY A 11 -8.33 3.07 5.51
CA GLY A 11 -9.02 4.09 4.76
C GLY A 11 -9.67 3.51 3.52
N MET A 12 -10.73 4.13 3.07
CA MET A 12 -11.41 3.72 1.86
C MET A 12 -10.62 4.21 0.65
N LYS A 13 -10.34 3.31 -0.26
CA LYS A 13 -9.59 3.64 -1.46
C LYS A 13 -10.33 3.18 -2.68
N ASP A 14 -10.06 3.87 -3.78
CA ASP A 14 -10.66 3.54 -5.06
C ASP A 14 -9.64 2.74 -5.85
N ASP A 15 -10.03 1.56 -6.27
CA ASP A 15 -9.10 0.68 -6.94
C ASP A 15 -8.68 1.22 -8.31
N ASP A 16 -9.41 2.17 -8.85
CA ASP A 16 -9.02 2.84 -10.08
C ASP A 16 -7.81 3.74 -9.86
N TYR A 17 -7.78 4.41 -8.73
CA TYR A 17 -6.70 5.34 -8.42
C TYR A 17 -5.62 4.69 -7.58
N ASN A 18 -6.01 3.81 -6.69
CA ASN A 18 -5.07 3.15 -5.80
C ASN A 18 -5.26 1.66 -5.87
N PRO A 19 -4.70 1.02 -6.88
CA PRO A 19 -4.87 -0.42 -7.01
C PRO A 19 -4.37 -1.13 -5.76
N PRO A 20 -5.15 -2.08 -5.25
CA PRO A 20 -4.78 -2.76 -4.02
C PRO A 20 -3.54 -3.62 -4.23
N GLU A 21 -2.70 -3.64 -3.20
CA GLU A 21 -1.50 -4.45 -3.20
C GLU A 21 -1.54 -5.42 -2.06
N GLU A 22 -0.74 -6.46 -2.15
CA GLU A 22 -0.65 -7.45 -1.09
C GLU A 22 0.65 -7.27 -0.36
N LEU A 23 0.57 -7.25 0.95
CA LEU A 23 1.76 -7.24 1.79
C LEU A 23 1.76 -8.49 2.65
N ALA A 24 2.86 -8.70 3.36
CA ALA A 24 3.08 -9.94 4.08
C ALA A 24 1.91 -10.30 5.00
N ASN A 25 1.46 -9.34 5.78
CA ASN A 25 0.40 -9.58 6.76
C ASN A 25 -0.89 -8.87 6.41
N TYR A 26 -1.01 -8.36 5.19
CA TYR A 26 -2.16 -7.58 4.81
C TYR A 26 -2.69 -8.06 3.48
N ASP A 27 -3.97 -8.23 3.39
CA ASP A 27 -4.59 -8.67 2.16
C ASP A 27 -4.67 -7.55 1.14
N LEU A 28 -5.08 -6.37 1.61
CA LEU A 28 -5.26 -5.23 0.72
C LEU A 28 -4.63 -4.01 1.36
N VAL A 29 -3.70 -3.39 0.66
CA VAL A 29 -3.14 -2.12 1.12
C VAL A 29 -3.15 -1.17 -0.07
N CYS A 30 -3.30 0.11 0.21
CA CYS A 30 -3.28 1.09 -0.85
C CYS A 30 -1.84 1.32 -1.29
N GLU A 31 -1.71 1.90 -2.45
CA GLU A 31 -0.39 2.12 -3.02
C GLU A 31 0.47 2.97 -2.11
N ASP A 32 -0.12 3.97 -1.49
CA ASP A 32 0.60 4.83 -0.56
C ASP A 32 1.22 4.05 0.57
N CYS A 33 0.42 3.19 1.18
CA CYS A 33 0.91 2.39 2.29
C CYS A 33 1.95 1.39 1.83
N ASN A 34 1.74 0.84 0.66
CA ASN A 34 2.69 -0.10 0.10
C ASN A 34 4.06 0.56 -0.08
N VAL A 35 4.07 1.74 -0.64
CA VAL A 35 5.31 2.48 -0.84
C VAL A 35 5.94 2.84 0.50
N ASN A 36 5.14 3.30 1.44
CA ASN A 36 5.64 3.66 2.76
C ASN A 36 6.23 2.46 3.47
N TYR A 37 5.60 1.31 3.33
CA TYR A 37 6.08 0.10 3.97
C TYR A 37 7.48 -0.22 3.48
N PHE A 38 7.69 -0.20 2.19
CA PHE A 38 8.99 -0.51 1.63
C PHE A 38 10.03 0.55 1.96
N ASN A 39 9.59 1.80 2.02
CA ASN A 39 10.50 2.88 2.42
C ASN A 39 10.99 2.69 3.84
N GLU A 40 10.08 2.31 4.71
CA GLU A 40 10.44 2.14 6.10
C GLU A 40 11.34 0.94 6.32
N LYS A 41 11.16 -0.07 5.49
CA LYS A 41 12.02 -1.22 5.60
C LYS A 41 13.45 -0.90 5.20
N GLY A 42 13.68 0.26 4.60
CA GLY A 42 15.02 0.72 4.32
C GLY A 42 15.62 0.07 3.11
N GLU A 43 14.89 -0.05 2.16
CA GLU A 43 15.43 -0.67 1.00
C GLU A 43 16.38 0.18 0.28
N GLU A 44 16.42 0.34 0.28
CA GLU A 44 16.93 1.02 -0.30
C GLU A 44 17.38 1.53 -0.92
N ASN A 45 17.70 1.74 -1.10
CA ASN A 45 18.08 2.32 -1.51
C ASN A 45 18.49 2.90 -2.03
N GLU A 46 18.90 3.21 -2.25
CA GLU A 46 19.28 3.77 -2.58
C GLU A 46 19.52 4.49 -2.94
N SER A 47 19.71 4.76 -2.98
CA SER A 47 20.03 5.54 -3.21
C SER A 47 20.31 6.17 -3.56
N ASP A 48 20.57 6.42 -3.63
CA ASP A 48 20.91 7.13 -3.87
C ASP A 48 21.05 7.49 -4.12
#